data_e3e43290f8f825f01317ca4347c72727
#
_entry.id   e3e43290f8f825f01317ca4347c72727
#
_cell.length_a   1.000
_cell.length_b   1.000
_cell.length_c   1.000
_cell.angle_alpha   90.00
_cell.angle_beta   90.00
_cell.angle_gamma   90.00
#
_symmetry.space_group_name_H-M   'P 1'
#
loop_
_entity.id
_entity.type
_entity.pdbx_description
1 polymer ?
#
loop_
_entity_poly.entity_id
_entity_poly.type
_entity_poly.pdbx_seq_one_letter_code
_entity_poly.pdbx_strand_id
1 'polypeptide(L)'
;MKRIAAKYVYPLNSAEPIAPGFVEVEDDGTIIRTGVCEDPAKEPVFLDGALVPGFVNAHCHIELSYMKGLFRKGTGMAGFIDQINELRDTKSLDEKVRDLTAAMDSLWEQGVVAMADISNCDDSFALKARHPMYTRTFLEVFGTEPEDCAAVMEGVRKLKAVADAFGIDAAPTPHACYTMSPELVTAVSAEGLKSGFLSFHSEETEEEEEMLKYGSGKMWENRVKAGMSVPPVTGKSSLLYFIDRLLQGHPAPFDEHILLVHECCMDQEGIDAVKAVMNHPFVAVCPLSNLFIHQALPPIDLMRRNGLKVCVGTDSLSSNDDLRIVDELYCLQRNFPEVPLGELFIWASRNGAEFLSKPEFGTLEAGRKPGLVLVDHLDAEGRLSAESQSHRL
;
A
#
# COMPACT_ATOMS: atom_id res chain seq x y z
N MET A 1 -7.21 -24.11 22.54
CA MET A 1 -6.24 -24.56 21.52
C MET A 1 -7.00 -25.20 20.36
N LYS A 2 -6.73 -24.75 19.14
CA LYS A 2 -7.30 -25.30 17.90
C LYS A 2 -6.16 -25.75 16.99
N ARG A 3 -6.38 -26.82 16.23
CA ARG A 3 -5.50 -27.30 15.16
C ARG A 3 -6.26 -27.27 13.83
N ILE A 4 -5.68 -26.60 12.85
CA ILE A 4 -6.24 -26.43 11.50
C ILE A 4 -5.18 -26.91 10.52
N ALA A 5 -5.51 -27.90 9.70
CA ALA A 5 -4.64 -28.41 8.65
C ALA A 5 -5.13 -27.95 7.27
N ALA A 6 -4.21 -27.82 6.34
CA ALA A 6 -4.54 -27.43 4.98
C ALA A 6 -3.58 -28.09 3.97
N LYS A 7 -3.99 -28.03 2.71
CA LYS A 7 -3.19 -28.50 1.58
C LYS A 7 -1.83 -27.81 1.53
N TYR A 8 -1.82 -26.49 1.82
CA TYR A 8 -0.61 -25.68 1.92
C TYR A 8 -0.65 -24.81 3.17
N VAL A 9 0.45 -24.71 3.90
CA VAL A 9 0.64 -23.75 4.99
C VAL A 9 1.89 -22.93 4.67
N TYR A 10 1.76 -21.63 4.60
CA TYR A 10 2.85 -20.69 4.35
C TYR A 10 3.18 -19.92 5.63
N PRO A 11 4.19 -20.36 6.41
CA PRO A 11 4.58 -19.63 7.63
C PRO A 11 5.20 -18.27 7.35
N LEU A 12 5.68 -18.06 6.14
CA LEU A 12 6.32 -16.86 5.60
C LEU A 12 7.67 -16.47 6.24
N ASN A 13 8.34 -17.41 6.91
CA ASN A 13 9.78 -17.28 7.18
C ASN A 13 10.60 -17.51 5.90
N SER A 14 10.06 -18.29 4.96
CA SER A 14 10.54 -18.50 3.60
C SER A 14 9.34 -18.48 2.63
N ALA A 15 9.61 -18.51 1.34
CA ALA A 15 8.58 -18.64 0.31
C ALA A 15 8.02 -20.06 0.14
N GLU A 16 8.65 -21.07 0.77
CA GLU A 16 8.25 -22.47 0.62
C GLU A 16 7.10 -22.83 1.55
N PRO A 17 6.04 -23.53 1.07
CA PRO A 17 4.96 -24.01 1.91
C PRO A 17 5.33 -25.31 2.64
N ILE A 18 4.65 -25.56 3.76
CA ILE A 18 4.52 -26.90 4.35
C ILE A 18 3.30 -27.57 3.69
N ALA A 19 3.48 -28.66 2.95
CA ALA A 19 2.41 -29.26 2.15
C ALA A 19 2.39 -30.80 2.22
N PRO A 20 1.31 -31.41 2.79
CA PRO A 20 0.26 -30.77 3.57
C PRO A 20 0.78 -30.31 4.93
N GLY A 21 0.20 -29.22 5.45
CA GLY A 21 0.64 -28.63 6.71
C GLY A 21 -0.47 -28.39 7.72
N PHE A 22 -0.09 -28.00 8.92
CA PHE A 22 -1.04 -27.55 9.96
C PHE A 22 -0.51 -26.32 10.70
N VAL A 23 -1.45 -25.62 11.32
CA VAL A 23 -1.23 -24.55 12.30
C VAL A 23 -1.96 -24.91 13.60
N GLU A 24 -1.29 -24.81 14.74
CA GLU A 24 -1.88 -24.87 16.05
C GLU A 24 -1.93 -23.47 16.66
N VAL A 25 -3.11 -23.07 17.15
CA VAL A 25 -3.36 -21.75 17.72
C VAL A 25 -4.03 -21.84 19.07
N GLU A 26 -3.71 -20.92 19.97
CA GLU A 26 -4.45 -20.71 21.21
C GLU A 26 -5.84 -20.12 20.91
N ASP A 27 -6.73 -20.11 21.93
CA ASP A 27 -8.09 -19.58 21.78
C ASP A 27 -8.09 -18.05 21.52
N ASP A 28 -7.01 -17.37 21.85
CA ASP A 28 -6.81 -15.94 21.60
C ASP A 28 -6.13 -15.61 20.25
N GLY A 29 -5.88 -16.63 19.42
CA GLY A 29 -5.24 -16.51 18.10
C GLY A 29 -3.70 -16.53 18.13
N THR A 30 -3.05 -16.73 19.29
CA THR A 30 -1.59 -16.88 19.37
C THR A 30 -1.15 -18.17 18.68
N ILE A 31 -0.19 -18.06 17.77
CA ILE A 31 0.40 -19.23 17.09
C ILE A 31 1.22 -20.03 18.12
N ILE A 32 0.93 -21.33 18.22
CA ILE A 32 1.72 -22.26 19.02
C ILE A 32 2.84 -22.84 18.18
N ARG A 33 2.50 -23.39 17.01
CA ARG A 33 3.45 -23.94 16.04
C ARG A 33 2.80 -24.23 14.69
N THR A 34 3.63 -24.40 13.68
CA THR A 34 3.28 -24.97 12.39
C THR A 34 4.04 -26.30 12.18
N GLY A 35 3.56 -27.17 11.31
CA GLY A 35 4.22 -28.43 11.03
C GLY A 35 3.60 -29.21 9.87
N VAL A 36 4.22 -30.36 9.54
CA VAL A 36 3.74 -31.26 8.50
C VAL A 36 2.50 -32.03 9.00
N CYS A 37 1.47 -32.09 8.16
CA CYS A 37 0.30 -32.91 8.38
C CYS A 37 0.53 -34.31 7.78
N GLU A 38 0.82 -35.31 8.62
CA GLU A 38 1.17 -36.64 8.15
C GLU A 38 -0.04 -37.42 7.58
N ASP A 39 -1.25 -37.19 8.10
CA ASP A 39 -2.47 -37.88 7.70
C ASP A 39 -3.67 -36.92 7.65
N PRO A 40 -3.92 -36.29 6.49
CA PRO A 40 -5.04 -35.37 6.32
C PRO A 40 -6.41 -35.94 6.70
N ALA A 41 -6.61 -37.26 6.55
CA ALA A 41 -7.88 -37.91 6.84
C ALA A 41 -8.20 -37.99 8.35
N LYS A 42 -7.19 -37.82 9.20
CA LYS A 42 -7.34 -37.82 10.66
C LYS A 42 -7.45 -36.43 11.28
N GLU A 43 -7.25 -35.37 10.48
CA GLU A 43 -7.35 -34.01 10.98
C GLU A 43 -8.82 -33.65 11.24
N PRO A 44 -9.13 -33.00 12.39
CA PRO A 44 -10.48 -32.56 12.69
C PRO A 44 -10.99 -31.49 11.71
N VAL A 45 -10.07 -30.67 11.16
CA VAL A 45 -10.33 -29.68 10.12
C VAL A 45 -9.19 -29.78 9.12
N PHE A 46 -9.52 -30.10 7.86
CA PHE A 46 -8.58 -30.06 6.74
C PHE A 46 -9.17 -29.17 5.63
N LEU A 47 -8.44 -28.12 5.24
CA LEU A 47 -8.89 -27.11 4.29
C LEU A 47 -8.20 -27.31 2.94
N ASP A 48 -8.98 -27.26 1.85
CA ASP A 48 -8.45 -27.26 0.50
C ASP A 48 -8.08 -25.84 0.06
N GLY A 49 -6.84 -25.45 0.36
CA GLY A 49 -6.31 -24.11 0.08
C GLY A 49 -4.98 -23.87 0.77
N ALA A 50 -4.60 -22.62 0.83
CA ALA A 50 -3.40 -22.13 1.50
C ALA A 50 -3.76 -21.39 2.79
N LEU A 51 -3.19 -21.81 3.92
CA LEU A 51 -3.20 -21.06 5.18
C LEU A 51 -2.01 -20.11 5.20
N VAL A 52 -2.29 -18.83 5.42
CA VAL A 52 -1.30 -17.75 5.48
C VAL A 52 -1.56 -16.88 6.71
N PRO A 53 -0.57 -16.11 7.21
CA PRO A 53 -0.84 -15.04 8.16
C PRO A 53 -1.72 -13.96 7.54
N GLY A 54 -2.38 -13.16 8.39
CA GLY A 54 -3.18 -12.02 7.93
C GLY A 54 -2.42 -11.09 7.00
N PHE A 55 -3.13 -10.57 6.02
CA PHE A 55 -2.59 -9.63 5.04
C PHE A 55 -2.34 -8.25 5.65
N VAL A 56 -1.36 -7.54 5.09
CA VAL A 56 -1.09 -6.13 5.37
C VAL A 56 -1.26 -5.36 4.08
N ASN A 57 -2.30 -4.54 4.00
CA ASN A 57 -2.50 -3.65 2.86
C ASN A 57 -1.54 -2.45 3.00
N ALA A 58 -0.46 -2.46 2.21
CA ALA A 58 0.63 -1.52 2.38
C ALA A 58 0.33 -0.12 1.82
N HIS A 59 -0.74 0.05 1.05
CA HIS A 59 -1.17 1.34 0.53
C HIS A 59 -2.66 1.30 0.19
N CYS A 60 -3.42 2.20 0.81
CA CYS A 60 -4.86 2.33 0.59
C CYS A 60 -5.31 3.76 0.86
N HIS A 61 -6.35 4.24 0.15
CA HIS A 61 -7.07 5.46 0.44
C HIS A 61 -8.52 5.12 0.82
N ILE A 62 -8.72 4.64 2.03
CA ILE A 62 -10.04 4.15 2.46
C ILE A 62 -11.12 5.25 2.42
N GLU A 63 -10.73 6.51 2.62
CA GLU A 63 -11.62 7.66 2.56
C GLU A 63 -12.28 7.87 1.19
N LEU A 64 -11.68 7.33 0.11
CA LEU A 64 -12.20 7.43 -1.26
C LEU A 64 -13.13 6.27 -1.63
N SER A 65 -13.52 5.41 -0.69
CA SER A 65 -14.36 4.22 -0.95
C SER A 65 -15.73 4.56 -1.56
N TYR A 66 -16.23 5.76 -1.27
CA TYR A 66 -17.50 6.25 -1.85
C TYR A 66 -17.45 6.51 -3.36
N MET A 67 -16.25 6.47 -3.94
CA MET A 67 -16.03 6.70 -5.38
C MET A 67 -16.06 5.41 -6.22
N LYS A 68 -16.33 4.25 -5.60
CA LYS A 68 -16.37 2.95 -6.29
C LYS A 68 -17.25 3.00 -7.55
N GLY A 69 -16.66 2.62 -8.69
CA GLY A 69 -17.37 2.50 -9.96
C GLY A 69 -17.75 3.81 -10.66
N LEU A 70 -17.28 4.97 -10.16
CA LEU A 70 -17.59 6.26 -10.78
C LEU A 70 -16.60 6.65 -11.89
N PHE A 71 -15.40 6.04 -11.91
CA PHE A 71 -14.30 6.44 -12.78
C PHE A 71 -14.23 5.62 -14.07
N ARG A 72 -13.79 6.29 -15.12
CA ARG A 72 -13.45 5.64 -16.40
C ARG A 72 -12.01 5.17 -16.35
N LYS A 73 -11.78 3.93 -16.78
CA LYS A 73 -10.45 3.31 -16.87
C LYS A 73 -9.66 3.81 -18.07
N GLY A 74 -8.32 3.77 -17.96
CA GLY A 74 -7.41 4.03 -19.08
C GLY A 74 -7.39 5.49 -19.53
N THR A 75 -7.61 6.44 -18.61
CA THR A 75 -7.62 7.87 -18.94
C THR A 75 -6.27 8.54 -18.79
N GLY A 76 -5.24 7.80 -18.34
CA GLY A 76 -3.97 8.36 -17.90
C GLY A 76 -4.10 9.14 -16.59
N MET A 77 -2.99 9.62 -16.05
CA MET A 77 -2.97 10.34 -14.79
C MET A 77 -3.69 11.69 -14.89
N ALA A 78 -3.46 12.44 -15.99
CA ALA A 78 -4.14 13.72 -16.19
C ALA A 78 -5.67 13.56 -16.18
N GLY A 79 -6.19 12.55 -16.90
CA GLY A 79 -7.62 12.29 -16.95
C GLY A 79 -8.19 11.72 -15.64
N PHE A 80 -7.39 11.01 -14.86
CA PHE A 80 -7.76 10.53 -13.54
C PHE A 80 -7.89 11.70 -12.55
N ILE A 81 -6.93 12.63 -12.54
CA ILE A 81 -6.98 13.85 -11.70
C ILE A 81 -8.21 14.71 -12.04
N ASP A 82 -8.53 14.86 -13.34
CA ASP A 82 -9.72 15.59 -13.78
C ASP A 82 -11.00 14.96 -13.17
N GLN A 83 -11.11 13.64 -13.17
CA GLN A 83 -12.25 12.91 -12.58
C GLN A 83 -12.29 13.03 -11.05
N ILE A 84 -11.15 12.97 -10.35
CA ILE A 84 -11.09 13.23 -8.90
C ILE A 84 -11.66 14.62 -8.58
N ASN A 85 -11.22 15.64 -9.30
CA ASN A 85 -11.68 17.02 -9.08
C ASN A 85 -13.18 17.22 -9.36
N GLU A 86 -13.73 16.48 -10.33
CA GLU A 86 -15.15 16.53 -10.66
C GLU A 86 -16.04 15.81 -9.64
N LEU A 87 -15.55 14.68 -9.07
CA LEU A 87 -16.39 13.71 -8.36
C LEU A 87 -16.22 13.73 -6.83
N ARG A 88 -15.14 14.33 -6.29
CA ARG A 88 -14.81 14.23 -4.85
C ARG A 88 -15.87 14.79 -3.89
N ASP A 89 -16.66 15.77 -4.33
CA ASP A 89 -17.66 16.45 -3.49
C ASP A 89 -19.11 16.10 -3.83
N THR A 90 -19.31 14.95 -4.49
CA THR A 90 -20.62 14.54 -4.99
C THR A 90 -21.49 13.81 -3.98
N LYS A 91 -20.93 13.34 -2.84
CA LYS A 91 -21.65 12.59 -1.80
C LYS A 91 -21.63 13.28 -0.45
N SER A 92 -22.70 13.09 0.31
CA SER A 92 -22.80 13.54 1.69
C SER A 92 -21.83 12.79 2.61
N LEU A 93 -21.52 13.36 3.78
CA LEU A 93 -20.67 12.73 4.78
C LEU A 93 -21.22 11.37 5.23
N ASP A 94 -22.54 11.26 5.43
CA ASP A 94 -23.17 10.00 5.85
C ASP A 94 -22.98 8.89 4.81
N GLU A 95 -23.06 9.24 3.51
CA GLU A 95 -22.78 8.29 2.42
C GLU A 95 -21.30 7.90 2.39
N LYS A 96 -20.38 8.86 2.53
CA LYS A 96 -18.95 8.59 2.60
C LYS A 96 -18.62 7.66 3.77
N VAL A 97 -19.12 7.95 4.97
CA VAL A 97 -18.88 7.12 6.17
C VAL A 97 -19.45 5.71 6.02
N ARG A 98 -20.65 5.59 5.42
CA ARG A 98 -21.24 4.26 5.15
C ARG A 98 -20.36 3.45 4.20
N ASP A 99 -19.93 4.04 3.09
CA ASP A 99 -19.18 3.34 2.04
C ASP A 99 -17.76 2.96 2.54
N LEU A 100 -17.08 3.85 3.28
CA LEU A 100 -15.80 3.53 3.88
C LEU A 100 -15.90 2.47 4.99
N THR A 101 -17.00 2.45 5.76
CA THR A 101 -17.24 1.41 6.76
C THR A 101 -17.36 0.04 6.10
N ALA A 102 -18.19 -0.05 5.05
CA ALA A 102 -18.34 -1.29 4.29
C ALA A 102 -17.01 -1.77 3.68
N ALA A 103 -16.18 -0.86 3.19
CA ALA A 103 -14.87 -1.20 2.65
C ALA A 103 -13.90 -1.72 3.73
N MET A 104 -13.85 -1.08 4.90
CA MET A 104 -13.02 -1.55 6.03
C MET A 104 -13.48 -2.92 6.55
N ASP A 105 -14.79 -3.11 6.71
CA ASP A 105 -15.35 -4.40 7.15
C ASP A 105 -15.02 -5.50 6.12
N SER A 106 -15.15 -5.22 4.84
CA SER A 106 -14.80 -6.15 3.76
C SER A 106 -13.32 -6.53 3.78
N LEU A 107 -12.40 -5.56 3.93
CA LEU A 107 -10.96 -5.83 4.09
C LEU A 107 -10.68 -6.74 5.29
N TRP A 108 -11.35 -6.49 6.43
CA TRP A 108 -11.19 -7.30 7.62
C TRP A 108 -11.68 -8.73 7.42
N GLU A 109 -12.83 -8.93 6.81
CA GLU A 109 -13.41 -10.25 6.53
C GLU A 109 -12.53 -11.06 5.57
N GLN A 110 -11.88 -10.40 4.63
CA GLN A 110 -10.92 -10.99 3.70
C GLN A 110 -9.56 -11.29 4.34
N GLY A 111 -9.35 -10.91 5.60
CA GLY A 111 -8.15 -11.25 6.37
C GLY A 111 -7.07 -10.17 6.40
N VAL A 112 -7.36 -8.93 6.01
CA VAL A 112 -6.44 -7.81 6.22
C VAL A 112 -6.40 -7.48 7.71
N VAL A 113 -5.24 -7.56 8.34
CA VAL A 113 -5.03 -7.30 9.77
C VAL A 113 -4.44 -5.93 10.05
N ALA A 114 -3.77 -5.36 9.06
CA ALA A 114 -3.13 -4.05 9.16
C ALA A 114 -3.19 -3.32 7.81
N MET A 115 -3.23 -1.99 7.85
CA MET A 115 -3.29 -1.14 6.68
C MET A 115 -2.44 0.11 6.87
N ALA A 116 -1.64 0.45 5.86
CA ALA A 116 -1.04 1.76 5.69
C ALA A 116 -2.01 2.61 4.87
N ASP A 117 -2.75 3.46 5.54
CA ASP A 117 -3.85 4.22 4.94
C ASP A 117 -3.48 5.68 4.74
N ILE A 118 -3.84 6.21 3.60
CA ILE A 118 -3.67 7.61 3.24
C ILE A 118 -4.95 8.37 3.55
N SER A 119 -4.85 9.51 4.22
CA SER A 119 -6.01 10.36 4.55
C SER A 119 -5.70 11.83 4.38
N ASN A 120 -6.61 12.55 3.71
CA ASN A 120 -6.56 13.99 3.56
C ASN A 120 -7.56 14.73 4.50
N CYS A 121 -8.44 13.95 5.17
CA CYS A 121 -9.48 14.44 6.09
C CYS A 121 -9.66 13.50 7.28
N ASP A 122 -10.59 13.82 8.18
CA ASP A 122 -10.89 13.05 9.38
C ASP A 122 -12.11 12.12 9.26
N ASP A 123 -12.70 11.99 8.06
CA ASP A 123 -13.92 11.19 7.83
C ASP A 123 -13.80 9.73 8.31
N SER A 124 -12.60 9.14 8.26
CA SER A 124 -12.32 7.76 8.67
C SER A 124 -11.91 7.58 10.14
N PHE A 125 -11.57 8.67 10.87
CA PHE A 125 -10.89 8.57 12.16
C PHE A 125 -11.73 7.89 13.25
N ALA A 126 -13.01 8.27 13.35
CA ALA A 126 -13.92 7.65 14.33
C ALA A 126 -14.12 6.15 14.09
N LEU A 127 -14.06 5.70 12.84
CA LEU A 127 -14.12 4.28 12.50
C LEU A 127 -12.81 3.57 12.83
N LYS A 128 -11.67 4.10 12.37
CA LYS A 128 -10.34 3.53 12.64
C LYS A 128 -10.07 3.34 14.13
N ALA A 129 -10.47 4.31 14.97
CA ALA A 129 -10.27 4.25 16.42
C ALA A 129 -10.96 3.07 17.12
N ARG A 130 -11.99 2.47 16.52
CA ARG A 130 -12.78 1.37 17.08
C ARG A 130 -12.66 0.06 16.29
N HIS A 131 -12.12 0.11 15.09
CA HIS A 131 -12.00 -1.06 14.24
C HIS A 131 -10.86 -1.96 14.72
N PRO A 132 -11.00 -3.30 14.66
CA PRO A 132 -9.96 -4.22 15.13
C PRO A 132 -8.72 -4.27 14.23
N MET A 133 -8.83 -3.86 12.97
CA MET A 133 -7.69 -3.76 12.03
C MET A 133 -6.77 -2.63 12.45
N TYR A 134 -5.48 -2.92 12.64
CA TYR A 134 -4.50 -1.87 12.87
C TYR A 134 -4.39 -0.96 11.63
N THR A 135 -4.42 0.35 11.85
CA THR A 135 -4.17 1.32 10.77
C THR A 135 -3.08 2.30 11.18
N ARG A 136 -2.04 2.42 10.34
CA ARG A 136 -1.19 3.59 10.33
C ARG A 136 -1.71 4.56 9.30
N THR A 137 -2.05 5.77 9.74
CA THR A 137 -2.62 6.80 8.87
C THR A 137 -1.54 7.80 8.45
N PHE A 138 -1.28 7.85 7.17
CA PHE A 138 -0.44 8.87 6.55
C PHE A 138 -1.32 10.06 6.17
N LEU A 139 -1.16 11.18 6.92
CA LEU A 139 -1.90 12.42 6.69
C LEU A 139 -1.28 13.13 5.48
N GLU A 140 -1.83 12.84 4.33
CA GLU A 140 -1.27 13.25 3.06
C GLU A 140 -1.48 14.73 2.79
N VAL A 141 -0.46 15.36 2.25
CA VAL A 141 -0.41 16.79 1.96
C VAL A 141 -0.11 17.01 0.49
N PHE A 142 -0.82 17.94 -0.10
CA PHE A 142 -0.56 18.48 -1.43
C PHE A 142 -0.78 19.99 -1.46
N GLY A 143 -0.20 20.67 -2.43
CA GLY A 143 -0.27 22.13 -2.61
C GLY A 143 0.84 22.62 -3.52
N THR A 144 0.46 23.33 -4.57
CA THR A 144 1.37 23.71 -5.66
C THR A 144 2.04 25.05 -5.44
N GLU A 145 1.42 25.91 -4.60
CA GLU A 145 1.87 27.28 -4.42
C GLU A 145 2.88 27.36 -3.27
N PRO A 146 4.13 27.81 -3.53
CA PRO A 146 5.18 27.90 -2.50
C PRO A 146 4.80 28.79 -1.31
N GLU A 147 4.08 29.89 -1.57
CA GLU A 147 3.62 30.82 -0.54
C GLU A 147 2.62 30.22 0.44
N ASP A 148 1.89 29.18 0.03
CA ASP A 148 0.90 28.49 0.87
C ASP A 148 1.52 27.40 1.77
N CYS A 149 2.81 27.10 1.63
CA CYS A 149 3.49 26.02 2.35
C CYS A 149 3.23 26.10 3.87
N ALA A 150 3.37 27.28 4.48
CA ALA A 150 3.17 27.44 5.92
C ALA A 150 1.72 27.17 6.35
N ALA A 151 0.74 27.61 5.55
CA ALA A 151 -0.68 27.41 5.82
C ALA A 151 -1.08 25.94 5.68
N VAL A 152 -0.57 25.25 4.66
CA VAL A 152 -0.79 23.82 4.43
C VAL A 152 -0.18 23.00 5.58
N MET A 153 1.04 23.29 6.00
CA MET A 153 1.70 22.64 7.15
C MET A 153 0.93 22.85 8.46
N GLU A 154 0.38 24.03 8.69
CA GLU A 154 -0.49 24.30 9.85
C GLU A 154 -1.79 23.49 9.77
N GLY A 155 -2.38 23.35 8.57
CA GLY A 155 -3.56 22.52 8.32
C GLY A 155 -3.33 21.05 8.69
N VAL A 156 -2.24 20.44 8.23
CA VAL A 156 -1.94 19.02 8.53
C VAL A 156 -1.62 18.82 10.01
N ARG A 157 -1.00 19.80 10.70
CA ARG A 157 -0.79 19.72 12.15
C ARG A 157 -2.10 19.74 12.94
N LYS A 158 -3.08 20.52 12.49
CA LYS A 158 -4.43 20.50 13.08
C LYS A 158 -5.11 19.15 12.85
N LEU A 159 -5.02 18.60 11.64
CA LEU A 159 -5.55 17.27 11.34
C LEU A 159 -4.85 16.19 12.18
N LYS A 160 -3.52 16.29 12.37
CA LYS A 160 -2.76 15.40 13.27
C LYS A 160 -3.26 15.49 14.71
N ALA A 161 -3.53 16.70 15.21
CA ALA A 161 -4.09 16.87 16.56
C ALA A 161 -5.48 16.23 16.72
N VAL A 162 -6.31 16.23 15.66
CA VAL A 162 -7.58 15.50 15.65
C VAL A 162 -7.32 14.00 15.69
N ALA A 163 -6.40 13.48 14.86
CA ALA A 163 -6.05 12.06 14.89
C ALA A 163 -5.54 11.61 16.27
N ASP A 164 -4.72 12.43 16.93
CA ASP A 164 -4.23 12.16 18.29
C ASP A 164 -5.38 12.08 19.31
N ALA A 165 -6.39 12.95 19.18
CA ALA A 165 -7.56 12.90 20.05
C ALA A 165 -8.39 11.63 19.89
N PHE A 166 -8.35 10.99 18.73
CA PHE A 166 -8.94 9.67 18.48
C PHE A 166 -8.01 8.50 18.87
N GLY A 167 -6.75 8.77 19.25
CA GLY A 167 -5.76 7.74 19.56
C GLY A 167 -5.25 6.98 18.33
N ILE A 168 -5.31 7.59 17.14
CA ILE A 168 -4.89 6.98 15.88
C ILE A 168 -3.38 7.17 15.69
N ASP A 169 -2.69 6.13 15.26
CA ASP A 169 -1.30 6.23 14.80
C ASP A 169 -1.26 6.96 13.46
N ALA A 170 -0.90 8.26 13.49
CA ALA A 170 -0.93 9.11 12.31
C ALA A 170 0.27 10.06 12.26
N ALA A 171 0.74 10.38 11.05
CA ALA A 171 1.78 11.39 10.80
C ALA A 171 1.64 12.02 9.41
N PRO A 172 2.11 13.26 9.22
CA PRO A 172 2.14 13.89 7.91
C PRO A 172 2.98 13.10 6.90
N THR A 173 2.58 13.13 5.63
CA THR A 173 3.32 12.55 4.51
C THR A 173 3.14 13.40 3.25
N PRO A 174 4.14 13.52 2.35
CA PRO A 174 3.94 14.16 1.04
C PRO A 174 3.12 13.24 0.13
N HIS A 175 2.32 13.84 -0.75
CA HIS A 175 1.63 13.09 -1.81
C HIS A 175 2.58 12.68 -2.92
N ALA A 176 2.90 13.60 -3.84
CA ALA A 176 3.74 13.37 -5.01
C ALA A 176 4.39 14.69 -5.49
N CYS A 177 5.50 14.60 -6.20
CA CYS A 177 6.20 15.80 -6.69
C CYS A 177 5.36 16.63 -7.67
N TYR A 178 4.47 16.00 -8.42
CA TYR A 178 3.62 16.70 -9.39
C TYR A 178 2.44 17.46 -8.76
N THR A 179 2.13 17.27 -7.49
CA THR A 179 1.05 17.97 -6.78
C THR A 179 1.55 18.95 -5.72
N MET A 180 2.85 19.09 -5.57
CA MET A 180 3.43 19.85 -4.46
C MET A 180 4.47 20.87 -4.94
N SER A 181 4.60 21.99 -4.19
CA SER A 181 5.76 22.86 -4.35
C SER A 181 7.01 22.23 -3.73
N PRO A 182 8.23 22.59 -4.21
CA PRO A 182 9.49 22.08 -3.65
C PRO A 182 9.62 22.29 -2.15
N GLU A 183 9.17 23.47 -1.66
CA GLU A 183 9.20 23.86 -0.25
C GLU A 183 8.30 22.95 0.59
N LEU A 184 7.12 22.63 0.07
CA LEU A 184 6.15 21.79 0.76
C LEU A 184 6.63 20.34 0.82
N VAL A 185 7.18 19.77 -0.27
CA VAL A 185 7.79 18.42 -0.24
C VAL A 185 8.84 18.33 0.84
N THR A 186 9.77 19.29 0.89
CA THR A 186 10.85 19.32 1.89
C THR A 186 10.31 19.43 3.32
N ALA A 187 9.37 20.36 3.56
CA ALA A 187 8.85 20.64 4.90
C ALA A 187 8.06 19.46 5.47
N VAL A 188 7.13 18.88 4.67
CA VAL A 188 6.27 17.80 5.15
C VAL A 188 7.06 16.49 5.30
N SER A 189 8.01 16.21 4.41
CA SER A 189 8.88 15.04 4.54
C SER A 189 9.73 15.11 5.81
N ALA A 190 10.35 16.26 6.10
CA ALA A 190 11.12 16.45 7.33
C ALA A 190 10.26 16.32 8.61
N GLU A 191 8.97 16.68 8.55
CA GLU A 191 8.05 16.49 9.68
C GLU A 191 7.58 15.04 9.79
N GLY A 192 7.24 14.40 8.67
CA GLY A 192 6.78 13.01 8.62
C GLY A 192 7.85 12.03 9.10
N LEU A 193 9.10 12.19 8.67
CA LEU A 193 10.24 11.35 9.08
C LEU A 193 10.44 11.29 10.60
N LYS A 194 10.05 12.32 11.36
CA LYS A 194 10.11 12.29 12.84
C LYS A 194 9.26 11.17 13.45
N SER A 195 8.29 10.64 12.70
CA SER A 195 7.46 9.51 13.12
C SER A 195 8.12 8.14 12.90
N GLY A 196 9.27 8.11 12.22
CA GLY A 196 9.96 6.89 11.80
C GLY A 196 9.46 6.32 10.45
N PHE A 197 8.50 6.98 9.80
CA PHE A 197 7.86 6.48 8.58
C PHE A 197 7.54 7.59 7.59
N LEU A 198 7.58 7.25 6.30
CA LEU A 198 7.10 8.12 5.23
C LEU A 198 6.45 7.27 4.13
N SER A 199 5.42 7.81 3.46
CA SER A 199 4.84 7.24 2.25
C SER A 199 4.84 8.30 1.15
N PHE A 200 5.13 7.92 -0.09
CA PHE A 200 5.25 8.86 -1.19
C PHE A 200 4.90 8.19 -2.53
N HIS A 201 3.97 8.78 -3.29
CA HIS A 201 3.66 8.34 -4.66
C HIS A 201 4.76 8.83 -5.61
N SER A 202 5.37 7.91 -6.33
CA SER A 202 6.55 8.20 -7.14
C SER A 202 6.57 7.36 -8.39
N GLU A 203 7.02 7.97 -9.49
CA GLU A 203 7.24 7.30 -10.76
C GLU A 203 6.05 6.44 -11.20
N GLU A 204 4.82 6.91 -10.90
CA GLU A 204 3.61 6.16 -11.18
C GLU A 204 3.34 6.07 -12.67
N THR A 205 3.55 7.16 -13.41
CA THR A 205 3.23 7.23 -14.84
C THR A 205 4.30 7.95 -15.66
N GLU A 206 4.37 7.62 -16.96
CA GLU A 206 5.19 8.36 -17.91
C GLU A 206 4.78 9.85 -18.01
N GLU A 207 3.50 10.19 -17.79
CA GLU A 207 3.01 11.57 -17.76
C GLU A 207 3.63 12.38 -16.61
N GLU A 208 3.83 11.74 -15.45
CA GLU A 208 4.53 12.34 -14.30
C GLU A 208 5.99 12.59 -14.65
N GLU A 209 6.66 11.59 -15.23
CA GLU A 209 8.05 11.69 -15.65
C GLU A 209 8.24 12.78 -16.71
N GLU A 210 7.35 12.86 -17.71
CA GLU A 210 7.38 13.90 -18.72
C GLU A 210 7.26 15.29 -18.12
N MET A 211 6.35 15.46 -17.16
CA MET A 211 6.14 16.71 -16.43
C MET A 211 7.38 17.12 -15.63
N LEU A 212 7.97 16.22 -14.86
CA LEU A 212 9.08 16.51 -13.94
C LEU A 212 10.43 16.67 -14.69
N LYS A 213 10.70 15.80 -15.68
CA LYS A 213 11.94 15.82 -16.44
C LYS A 213 12.02 16.96 -17.44
N TYR A 214 10.91 17.24 -18.14
CA TYR A 214 10.95 18.07 -19.36
C TYR A 214 10.04 19.29 -19.28
N GLY A 215 9.16 19.41 -18.28
CA GLY A 215 8.18 20.50 -18.23
C GLY A 215 7.22 20.45 -19.43
N SER A 216 6.76 19.29 -19.79
CA SER A 216 5.89 19.05 -20.95
C SER A 216 4.79 18.05 -20.62
N GLY A 217 3.96 17.69 -21.59
CA GLY A 217 2.89 16.73 -21.45
C GLY A 217 1.60 17.29 -20.88
N LYS A 218 0.60 16.41 -20.85
CA LYS A 218 -0.78 16.81 -20.51
C LYS A 218 -0.93 17.33 -19.09
N MET A 219 -0.25 16.72 -18.11
CA MET A 219 -0.26 17.17 -16.72
C MET A 219 0.32 18.58 -16.58
N TRP A 220 1.45 18.85 -17.26
CA TRP A 220 2.05 20.19 -17.30
C TRP A 220 1.13 21.24 -17.93
N GLU A 221 0.57 20.93 -19.13
CA GLU A 221 -0.34 21.82 -19.83
C GLU A 221 -1.58 22.16 -19.01
N ASN A 222 -2.19 21.16 -18.36
CA ASN A 222 -3.36 21.36 -17.50
C ASN A 222 -3.04 22.29 -16.33
N ARG A 223 -1.87 22.13 -15.70
CA ARG A 223 -1.43 22.96 -14.58
C ARG A 223 -1.18 24.41 -14.98
N VAL A 224 -0.46 24.61 -16.09
CA VAL A 224 -0.25 25.96 -16.66
C VAL A 224 -1.58 26.62 -17.01
N LYS A 225 -2.50 25.88 -17.66
CA LYS A 225 -3.83 26.38 -18.03
C LYS A 225 -4.65 26.77 -16.80
N ALA A 226 -4.50 26.05 -15.70
CA ALA A 226 -5.17 26.34 -14.43
C ALA A 226 -4.53 27.54 -13.69
N GLY A 227 -3.42 28.09 -14.18
CA GLY A 227 -2.69 29.18 -13.52
C GLY A 227 -1.97 28.78 -12.24
N MET A 228 -1.71 27.49 -12.07
CA MET A 228 -1.01 26.95 -10.91
C MET A 228 0.49 26.98 -11.10
N SER A 229 1.26 27.08 -10.03
CA SER A 229 2.71 26.98 -10.07
C SER A 229 3.13 25.59 -10.54
N VAL A 230 4.15 25.51 -11.39
CA VAL A 230 4.68 24.27 -11.95
C VAL A 230 5.95 23.82 -11.21
N PRO A 231 6.25 22.53 -11.11
CA PRO A 231 7.48 22.06 -10.50
C PRO A 231 8.70 22.53 -11.33
N PRO A 232 9.90 22.65 -10.73
CA PRO A 232 11.09 22.99 -11.47
C PRO A 232 11.46 21.86 -12.45
N VAL A 233 11.84 22.23 -13.66
CA VAL A 233 12.34 21.29 -14.68
C VAL A 233 13.80 21.00 -14.38
N THR A 234 14.08 19.82 -13.85
CA THR A 234 15.44 19.44 -13.39
C THR A 234 16.14 18.43 -14.30
N GLY A 235 15.42 17.83 -15.24
CA GLY A 235 15.91 16.71 -16.03
C GLY A 235 15.98 15.38 -15.27
N LYS A 236 15.54 15.36 -13.99
CA LYS A 236 15.54 14.18 -13.12
C LYS A 236 14.18 13.49 -13.12
N SER A 237 14.17 12.19 -12.87
CA SER A 237 12.93 11.46 -12.57
C SER A 237 12.24 12.00 -11.33
N SER A 238 10.96 11.65 -11.16
CA SER A 238 10.19 12.01 -9.96
C SER A 238 10.88 11.51 -8.69
N LEU A 239 11.35 10.27 -8.68
CA LEU A 239 12.08 9.67 -7.57
C LEU A 239 13.40 10.39 -7.25
N LEU A 240 14.22 10.66 -8.25
CA LEU A 240 15.48 11.39 -8.04
C LEU A 240 15.26 12.82 -7.56
N TYR A 241 14.22 13.48 -8.05
CA TYR A 241 13.83 14.79 -7.57
C TYR A 241 13.33 14.74 -6.12
N PHE A 242 12.54 13.73 -5.76
CA PHE A 242 12.11 13.51 -4.38
C PHE A 242 13.29 13.29 -3.43
N ILE A 243 14.26 12.46 -3.81
CA ILE A 243 15.49 12.25 -3.03
C ILE A 243 16.22 13.58 -2.79
N ASP A 244 16.34 14.44 -3.80
CA ASP A 244 16.94 15.77 -3.61
C ASP A 244 16.18 16.60 -2.56
N ARG A 245 14.84 16.52 -2.52
CA ARG A 245 14.02 17.23 -1.53
C ARG A 245 14.21 16.67 -0.13
N LEU A 246 14.28 15.33 0.01
CA LEU A 246 14.58 14.69 1.29
C LEU A 246 15.93 15.15 1.84
N LEU A 247 16.97 15.14 1.01
CA LEU A 247 18.34 15.53 1.40
C LEU A 247 18.46 17.00 1.79
N GLN A 248 17.55 17.87 1.33
CA GLN A 248 17.51 19.26 1.81
C GLN A 248 16.92 19.40 3.21
N GLY A 249 15.98 18.52 3.57
CA GLY A 249 15.32 18.55 4.87
C GLY A 249 16.01 17.72 5.95
N HIS A 250 16.76 16.68 5.55
CA HIS A 250 17.38 15.72 6.47
C HIS A 250 18.63 15.08 5.82
N PRO A 251 19.75 14.94 6.56
CA PRO A 251 20.94 14.28 6.00
C PRO A 251 20.73 12.76 5.85
N ALA A 252 21.26 12.18 4.76
CA ALA A 252 21.33 10.74 4.57
C ALA A 252 22.43 10.10 5.46
N PRO A 253 22.40 8.77 5.73
CA PRO A 253 21.34 7.85 5.33
C PRO A 253 20.07 7.99 6.16
N PHE A 254 18.91 7.66 5.56
CA PHE A 254 17.63 7.60 6.26
C PHE A 254 17.47 6.21 6.92
N ASP A 255 17.29 6.20 8.24
CA ASP A 255 16.99 4.99 9.02
C ASP A 255 15.48 4.74 9.17
N GLU A 256 14.67 5.70 8.76
CA GLU A 256 13.22 5.61 8.75
C GLU A 256 12.73 4.64 7.68
N HIS A 257 11.56 4.08 7.88
CA HIS A 257 10.88 3.25 6.90
C HIS A 257 10.20 4.14 5.84
N ILE A 258 10.75 4.18 4.65
CA ILE A 258 10.20 4.96 3.54
C ILE A 258 9.55 4.01 2.55
N LEU A 259 8.26 4.24 2.29
CA LEU A 259 7.45 3.52 1.32
C LEU A 259 7.34 4.34 0.04
N LEU A 260 7.92 3.84 -1.01
CA LEU A 260 7.77 4.36 -2.37
C LEU A 260 6.59 3.63 -3.01
N VAL A 261 5.60 4.38 -3.51
CA VAL A 261 4.34 3.79 -3.99
C VAL A 261 4.27 3.87 -5.51
N HIS A 262 3.80 2.80 -6.13
CA HIS A 262 3.64 2.53 -7.57
C HIS A 262 4.94 2.17 -8.29
N GLU A 263 5.85 3.10 -8.47
CA GLU A 263 7.19 2.91 -9.08
C GLU A 263 7.15 2.20 -10.46
N CYS A 264 6.15 2.52 -11.30
CA CYS A 264 5.99 1.91 -12.62
C CYS A 264 7.08 2.33 -13.62
N CYS A 265 7.67 3.51 -13.42
CA CYS A 265 8.74 4.04 -14.26
C CYS A 265 10.15 3.85 -13.64
N MET A 266 10.25 3.12 -12.52
CA MET A 266 11.51 2.92 -11.81
C MET A 266 12.55 2.22 -12.69
N ASP A 267 13.75 2.78 -12.73
CA ASP A 267 14.89 2.22 -13.44
C ASP A 267 16.07 1.89 -12.50
N GLN A 268 17.18 1.43 -13.06
CA GLN A 268 18.36 1.07 -12.25
C GLN A 268 18.99 2.27 -11.55
N GLU A 269 18.95 3.47 -12.18
CA GLU A 269 19.49 4.70 -11.59
C GLU A 269 18.69 5.09 -10.36
N GLY A 270 17.34 5.01 -10.41
CA GLY A 270 16.45 5.24 -9.28
C GLY A 270 16.73 4.27 -8.13
N ILE A 271 16.85 2.97 -8.43
CA ILE A 271 17.18 1.95 -7.43
C ILE A 271 18.54 2.21 -6.75
N ASP A 272 19.55 2.53 -7.52
CA ASP A 272 20.89 2.80 -6.99
C ASP A 272 20.88 4.05 -6.09
N ALA A 273 20.14 5.09 -6.48
CA ALA A 273 19.97 6.29 -5.67
C ALA A 273 19.22 6.01 -4.35
N VAL A 274 18.13 5.23 -4.40
CA VAL A 274 17.38 4.80 -3.21
C VAL A 274 18.30 4.05 -2.23
N LYS A 275 19.04 3.05 -2.72
CA LYS A 275 19.96 2.26 -1.88
C LYS A 275 21.13 3.07 -1.32
N ALA A 276 21.51 4.15 -1.99
CA ALA A 276 22.59 5.02 -1.51
C ALA A 276 22.17 5.88 -0.31
N VAL A 277 20.86 6.17 -0.16
CA VAL A 277 20.38 7.13 0.84
C VAL A 277 19.42 6.53 1.86
N MET A 278 18.76 5.41 1.59
CA MET A 278 17.76 4.78 2.46
C MET A 278 18.24 3.42 2.96
N ASN A 279 18.30 3.24 4.29
CA ASN A 279 18.65 1.95 4.90
C ASN A 279 17.47 0.95 4.86
N HIS A 280 16.23 1.45 4.87
CA HIS A 280 15.00 0.65 4.91
C HIS A 280 13.99 1.10 3.85
N PRO A 281 14.32 1.01 2.52
CA PRO A 281 13.36 1.31 1.48
C PRO A 281 12.35 0.17 1.32
N PHE A 282 11.07 0.54 1.19
CA PHE A 282 10.00 -0.37 0.82
C PHE A 282 9.32 0.15 -0.44
N VAL A 283 8.80 -0.75 -1.27
CA VAL A 283 8.05 -0.40 -2.47
C VAL A 283 6.66 -1.00 -2.37
N ALA A 284 5.61 -0.18 -2.38
CA ALA A 284 4.23 -0.65 -2.46
C ALA A 284 3.78 -0.69 -3.92
N VAL A 285 3.48 -1.88 -4.42
CA VAL A 285 2.91 -2.06 -5.76
C VAL A 285 1.40 -2.22 -5.68
N CYS A 286 0.67 -1.50 -6.55
CA CYS A 286 -0.78 -1.52 -6.64
C CYS A 286 -1.18 -1.90 -8.08
N PRO A 287 -0.95 -3.15 -8.52
CA PRO A 287 -0.99 -3.52 -9.93
C PRO A 287 -2.35 -3.27 -10.58
N LEU A 288 -3.47 -3.51 -9.89
CA LEU A 288 -4.79 -3.27 -10.47
C LEU A 288 -5.10 -1.78 -10.63
N SER A 289 -4.69 -0.94 -9.67
CA SER A 289 -4.79 0.52 -9.80
C SER A 289 -3.98 1.04 -10.98
N ASN A 290 -2.73 0.58 -11.13
CA ASN A 290 -1.87 0.98 -12.23
C ASN A 290 -2.47 0.57 -13.60
N LEU A 291 -3.00 -0.65 -13.72
CA LEU A 291 -3.71 -1.08 -14.93
C LEU A 291 -4.99 -0.28 -15.17
N PHE A 292 -5.69 0.11 -14.10
CA PHE A 292 -6.91 0.92 -14.19
C PHE A 292 -6.62 2.31 -14.77
N ILE A 293 -5.59 2.99 -14.27
CA ILE A 293 -5.27 4.39 -14.61
C ILE A 293 -4.55 4.47 -15.97
N HIS A 294 -3.44 3.74 -16.16
CA HIS A 294 -2.52 3.97 -17.26
C HIS A 294 -2.00 2.69 -17.96
N GLN A 295 -2.52 1.52 -17.57
CA GLN A 295 -2.27 0.23 -18.21
C GLN A 295 -0.81 -0.23 -18.22
N ALA A 296 0.00 0.22 -17.24
CA ALA A 296 1.36 -0.24 -17.03
C ALA A 296 1.49 -0.97 -15.69
N LEU A 297 2.59 -1.68 -15.51
CA LEU A 297 2.93 -2.39 -14.28
C LEU A 297 4.37 -2.03 -13.87
N PRO A 298 4.67 -2.03 -12.56
CA PRO A 298 6.03 -1.77 -12.07
C PRO A 298 7.01 -2.86 -12.54
N PRO A 299 8.32 -2.53 -12.67
CA PRO A 299 9.35 -3.44 -13.16
C PRO A 299 9.75 -4.46 -12.09
N ILE A 300 8.84 -5.40 -11.76
CA ILE A 300 8.96 -6.40 -10.70
C ILE A 300 10.28 -7.16 -10.77
N ASP A 301 10.69 -7.61 -11.97
CA ASP A 301 11.95 -8.34 -12.13
C ASP A 301 13.19 -7.51 -11.78
N LEU A 302 13.14 -6.21 -12.07
CA LEU A 302 14.21 -5.30 -11.71
C LEU A 302 14.27 -5.12 -10.21
N MET A 303 13.12 -4.90 -9.56
CA MET A 303 13.00 -4.77 -8.11
C MET A 303 13.50 -6.03 -7.38
N ARG A 304 13.08 -7.21 -7.83
CA ARG A 304 13.51 -8.51 -7.27
C ARG A 304 15.01 -8.72 -7.39
N ARG A 305 15.58 -8.52 -8.59
CA ARG A 305 17.03 -8.66 -8.83
C ARG A 305 17.87 -7.75 -7.95
N ASN A 306 17.33 -6.59 -7.60
CA ASN A 306 17.96 -5.62 -6.72
C ASN A 306 17.67 -5.83 -5.23
N GLY A 307 16.83 -6.81 -4.87
CA GLY A 307 16.49 -7.16 -3.49
C GLY A 307 15.69 -6.07 -2.77
N LEU A 308 14.88 -5.28 -3.49
CA LEU A 308 13.96 -4.33 -2.87
C LEU A 308 12.87 -5.08 -2.11
N LYS A 309 12.44 -4.51 -0.97
CA LYS A 309 11.32 -5.04 -0.19
C LYS A 309 10.00 -4.59 -0.81
N VAL A 310 9.44 -5.45 -1.67
CA VAL A 310 8.14 -5.22 -2.28
C VAL A 310 7.03 -5.51 -1.28
N CYS A 311 6.05 -4.62 -1.18
CA CYS A 311 4.78 -4.76 -0.48
C CYS A 311 3.63 -4.66 -1.47
N VAL A 312 2.44 -5.13 -1.10
CA VAL A 312 1.23 -5.03 -1.93
C VAL A 312 0.24 -4.07 -1.29
N GLY A 313 -0.26 -3.14 -2.08
CA GLY A 313 -1.36 -2.24 -1.75
C GLY A 313 -2.51 -2.39 -2.74
N THR A 314 -3.69 -1.90 -2.36
CA THR A 314 -4.88 -1.90 -3.23
C THR A 314 -5.16 -0.54 -3.84
N ASP A 315 -4.51 0.50 -3.34
CA ASP A 315 -4.86 1.87 -3.63
C ASP A 315 -6.34 2.16 -3.27
N SER A 316 -7.07 2.95 -4.02
CA SER A 316 -8.42 3.39 -3.72
C SER A 316 -9.49 2.73 -4.58
N LEU A 317 -10.74 2.78 -4.15
CA LEU A 317 -11.90 2.42 -4.98
C LEU A 317 -12.23 3.45 -6.08
N SER A 318 -11.46 4.55 -6.19
CA SER A 318 -11.50 5.43 -7.37
C SER A 318 -10.64 4.90 -8.52
N SER A 319 -9.62 4.09 -8.21
CA SER A 319 -8.68 3.49 -9.17
C SER A 319 -8.70 1.96 -9.18
N ASN A 320 -9.66 1.32 -8.50
CA ASN A 320 -9.78 -0.13 -8.43
C ASN A 320 -11.26 -0.56 -8.47
N ASP A 321 -11.53 -1.77 -8.92
CA ASP A 321 -12.88 -2.35 -8.90
C ASP A 321 -13.26 -2.86 -7.51
N ASP A 322 -12.26 -3.35 -6.74
CA ASP A 322 -12.42 -3.82 -5.37
C ASP A 322 -11.09 -3.70 -4.59
N LEU A 323 -11.14 -3.79 -3.24
CA LEU A 323 -9.94 -3.76 -2.38
C LEU A 323 -9.58 -5.19 -1.94
N ARG A 324 -9.32 -6.08 -2.91
CA ARG A 324 -9.01 -7.49 -2.63
C ARG A 324 -7.53 -7.78 -2.85
N ILE A 325 -6.80 -8.06 -1.76
CA ILE A 325 -5.37 -8.41 -1.83
C ILE A 325 -5.13 -9.62 -2.75
N VAL A 326 -6.00 -10.63 -2.72
CA VAL A 326 -5.86 -11.83 -3.57
C VAL A 326 -5.95 -11.47 -5.07
N ASP A 327 -6.76 -10.49 -5.45
CA ASP A 327 -6.88 -10.06 -6.85
C ASP A 327 -5.59 -9.33 -7.31
N GLU A 328 -4.98 -8.54 -6.42
CA GLU A 328 -3.65 -7.93 -6.67
C GLU A 328 -2.59 -9.01 -6.88
N LEU A 329 -2.57 -10.02 -6.00
CA LEU A 329 -1.63 -11.14 -6.12
C LEU A 329 -1.87 -11.96 -7.38
N TYR A 330 -3.13 -12.19 -7.76
CA TYR A 330 -3.48 -12.88 -9.00
C TYR A 330 -3.02 -12.09 -10.24
N CYS A 331 -3.19 -10.76 -10.21
CA CYS A 331 -2.68 -9.88 -11.26
C CYS A 331 -1.14 -10.01 -11.39
N LEU A 332 -0.42 -9.96 -10.27
CA LEU A 332 1.04 -10.14 -10.25
C LEU A 332 1.45 -11.52 -10.78
N GLN A 333 0.82 -12.59 -10.29
CA GLN A 333 1.12 -13.96 -10.73
C GLN A 333 0.92 -14.15 -12.24
N ARG A 334 -0.11 -13.52 -12.81
CA ARG A 334 -0.37 -13.62 -14.26
C ARG A 334 0.65 -12.89 -15.11
N ASN A 335 1.12 -11.75 -14.65
CA ASN A 335 2.05 -10.91 -15.43
C ASN A 335 3.52 -11.25 -15.15
N PHE A 336 3.81 -11.86 -13.99
CA PHE A 336 5.15 -12.25 -13.54
C PHE A 336 5.14 -13.71 -13.05
N PRO A 337 4.95 -14.69 -13.96
CA PRO A 337 4.71 -16.10 -13.61
C PRO A 337 5.90 -16.79 -12.93
N GLU A 338 7.11 -16.22 -13.00
CA GLU A 338 8.32 -16.69 -12.32
C GLU A 338 8.37 -16.30 -10.84
N VAL A 339 7.46 -15.45 -10.34
CA VAL A 339 7.36 -15.12 -8.91
C VAL A 339 6.59 -16.23 -8.20
N PRO A 340 7.21 -16.96 -7.25
CA PRO A 340 6.51 -18.01 -6.51
C PRO A 340 5.35 -17.45 -5.67
N LEU A 341 4.27 -18.21 -5.50
CA LEU A 341 3.12 -17.79 -4.70
C LEU A 341 3.51 -17.43 -3.25
N GLY A 342 4.44 -18.18 -2.65
CA GLY A 342 4.91 -17.86 -1.30
C GLY A 342 5.66 -16.53 -1.23
N GLU A 343 6.34 -16.10 -2.30
CA GLU A 343 6.96 -14.77 -2.38
C GLU A 343 5.88 -13.68 -2.46
N LEU A 344 4.82 -13.91 -3.24
CA LEU A 344 3.67 -13.00 -3.30
C LEU A 344 2.98 -12.85 -1.92
N PHE A 345 2.83 -13.94 -1.17
CA PHE A 345 2.31 -13.87 0.20
C PHE A 345 3.25 -13.13 1.16
N ILE A 346 4.58 -13.24 0.98
CA ILE A 346 5.55 -12.42 1.73
C ILE A 346 5.32 -10.93 1.46
N TRP A 347 5.08 -10.54 0.21
CA TRP A 347 4.81 -9.15 -0.15
C TRP A 347 3.49 -8.63 0.45
N ALA A 348 2.46 -9.48 0.48
CA ALA A 348 1.14 -9.14 1.00
C ALA A 348 1.01 -9.21 2.53
N SER A 349 2.01 -9.73 3.24
CA SER A 349 1.95 -9.92 4.70
C SER A 349 3.23 -9.47 5.40
N ARG A 350 4.32 -10.23 5.30
CA ARG A 350 5.55 -10.02 6.07
C ARG A 350 6.20 -8.68 5.79
N ASN A 351 6.36 -8.33 4.51
CA ASN A 351 7.05 -7.08 4.15
C ASN A 351 6.25 -5.84 4.60
N GLY A 352 4.91 -5.87 4.45
CA GLY A 352 4.06 -4.81 4.97
C GLY A 352 4.09 -4.71 6.51
N ALA A 353 4.11 -5.85 7.22
CA ALA A 353 4.26 -5.88 8.67
C ALA A 353 5.63 -5.32 9.11
N GLU A 354 6.69 -5.62 8.38
CA GLU A 354 8.02 -5.07 8.61
C GLU A 354 8.04 -3.57 8.33
N PHE A 355 7.45 -3.09 7.22
CA PHE A 355 7.29 -1.67 6.95
C PHE A 355 6.62 -0.96 8.12
N LEU A 356 5.50 -1.48 8.62
CA LEU A 356 4.74 -0.90 9.73
C LEU A 356 5.40 -1.09 11.11
N SER A 357 6.55 -1.76 11.20
CA SER A 357 7.20 -2.14 12.46
C SER A 357 6.26 -2.90 13.41
N LYS A 358 5.45 -3.81 12.84
CA LYS A 358 4.47 -4.64 13.56
C LYS A 358 4.83 -6.13 13.49
N PRO A 359 5.86 -6.55 14.25
CA PRO A 359 6.37 -7.93 14.19
C PRO A 359 5.36 -8.99 14.64
N GLU A 360 4.28 -8.59 15.34
CA GLU A 360 3.18 -9.47 15.70
C GLU A 360 2.40 -9.99 14.49
N PHE A 361 2.45 -9.28 13.36
CA PHE A 361 1.86 -9.67 12.07
C PHE A 361 2.88 -10.32 11.15
N GLY A 362 2.44 -10.72 9.96
CA GLY A 362 3.30 -11.06 8.82
C GLY A 362 3.86 -12.48 8.79
N THR A 363 3.91 -13.25 9.90
CA THR A 363 4.38 -14.65 9.90
C THR A 363 3.61 -15.53 10.88
N LEU A 364 3.58 -16.87 10.64
CA LEU A 364 3.01 -17.86 11.56
C LEU A 364 4.04 -18.37 12.58
N GLU A 365 4.96 -17.53 13.03
CA GLU A 365 5.90 -17.90 14.07
C GLU A 365 5.24 -18.04 15.45
N ALA A 366 5.75 -18.98 16.24
CA ALA A 366 5.24 -19.21 17.61
C ALA A 366 5.29 -17.94 18.46
N GLY A 367 4.23 -17.69 19.22
CA GLY A 367 4.06 -16.54 20.09
C GLY A 367 3.52 -15.27 19.40
N ARG A 368 3.35 -15.27 18.07
CA ARG A 368 2.76 -14.15 17.33
C ARG A 368 1.24 -14.28 17.20
N LYS A 369 0.56 -13.17 16.87
CA LYS A 369 -0.89 -13.10 16.63
C LYS A 369 -1.18 -12.47 15.26
N PRO A 370 -0.75 -13.09 14.17
CA PRO A 370 -0.85 -12.47 12.85
C PRO A 370 -2.27 -12.47 12.28
N GLY A 371 -3.26 -13.13 12.95
CA GLY A 371 -4.47 -13.58 12.30
C GLY A 371 -4.17 -14.80 11.41
N LEU A 372 -5.21 -15.50 11.00
CA LEU A 372 -5.10 -16.66 10.10
C LEU A 372 -6.07 -16.50 8.95
N VAL A 373 -5.57 -16.68 7.73
CA VAL A 373 -6.34 -16.52 6.49
C VAL A 373 -6.26 -17.80 5.69
N LEU A 374 -7.42 -18.24 5.20
CA LEU A 374 -7.51 -19.25 4.15
C LEU A 374 -7.58 -18.54 2.79
N VAL A 375 -6.72 -18.92 1.88
CA VAL A 375 -6.83 -18.60 0.45
C VAL A 375 -7.26 -19.89 -0.24
N ASP A 376 -8.47 -19.90 -0.78
CA ASP A 376 -9.09 -21.07 -1.43
C ASP A 376 -9.20 -20.93 -2.94
N HIS A 377 -9.83 -21.91 -3.61
CA HIS A 377 -9.99 -21.98 -5.07
C HIS A 377 -8.67 -21.81 -5.84
N LEU A 378 -7.59 -22.41 -5.30
CA LEU A 378 -6.33 -22.53 -6.02
C LEU A 378 -6.50 -23.50 -7.20
N ASP A 379 -5.71 -23.31 -8.26
CA ASP A 379 -5.67 -24.26 -9.37
C ASP A 379 -5.03 -25.61 -9.01
N ALA A 380 -4.94 -26.51 -9.98
CA ALA A 380 -4.40 -27.87 -9.76
C ALA A 380 -2.90 -27.84 -9.38
N GLU A 381 -2.17 -26.83 -9.79
CA GLU A 381 -0.77 -26.58 -9.51
C GLU A 381 -0.54 -25.84 -8.17
N GLY A 382 -1.62 -25.47 -7.46
CA GLY A 382 -1.59 -24.72 -6.20
C GLY A 382 -1.32 -23.22 -6.38
N ARG A 383 -1.63 -22.68 -7.55
CA ARG A 383 -1.51 -21.26 -7.87
C ARG A 383 -2.86 -20.56 -7.72
N LEU A 384 -2.83 -19.22 -7.65
CA LEU A 384 -4.07 -18.43 -7.66
C LEU A 384 -4.81 -18.57 -9.01
N SER A 385 -6.12 -18.61 -8.93
CA SER A 385 -7.04 -18.60 -10.07
C SER A 385 -7.91 -17.34 -10.05
N ALA A 386 -8.69 -17.11 -11.09
CA ALA A 386 -9.65 -16.01 -11.12
C ALA A 386 -10.78 -16.16 -10.08
N GLU A 387 -10.95 -17.37 -9.52
CA GLU A 387 -11.97 -17.70 -8.52
C GLU A 387 -11.40 -17.69 -7.08
N SER A 388 -10.08 -17.49 -6.93
CA SER A 388 -9.44 -17.50 -5.62
C SER A 388 -10.02 -16.41 -4.70
N GLN A 389 -10.26 -16.78 -3.46
CA GLN A 389 -10.79 -15.91 -2.43
C GLN A 389 -9.97 -16.03 -1.15
N SER A 390 -10.07 -15.04 -0.28
CA SER A 390 -9.46 -15.08 1.03
C SER A 390 -10.51 -14.89 2.12
N HIS A 391 -10.35 -15.65 3.20
CA HIS A 391 -11.28 -15.68 4.33
C HIS A 391 -10.51 -15.64 5.64
N ARG A 392 -10.89 -14.74 6.52
CA ARG A 392 -10.43 -14.74 7.90
C ARG A 392 -10.98 -15.97 8.64
N LEU A 393 -10.13 -16.66 9.43
CA LEU A 393 -10.48 -17.83 10.24
C LEU A 393 -10.57 -17.50 11.74
#